data_56b912341162dd0385deebfbe8776ec5
#
_entry.id   56b912341162dd0385deebfbe8776ec5
#
_cell.length_a   1.000
_cell.length_b   1.000
_cell.length_c   1.000
_cell.angle_alpha   90.00
_cell.angle_beta   90.00
_cell.angle_gamma   90.00
#
_symmetry.space_group_name_H-M   'P 1'
#
loop_
_entity.id
_entity.type
_entity.pdbx_description
1 polymer ?
#
loop_
_entity_poly.entity_id
_entity_poly.type
_entity_poly.pdbx_seq_one_letter_code
_entity_poly.pdbx_strand_id
1 'polypeptide(L)'
;AQDVIINEEDCGTLRGLTATAIKRNDDVVQTLYDRILGRVALNDVIHPLTGEVICKAGEEITEPIAEAIEKSPLESVEIRSVLTCESRRGVCAKCYGRNLATARMVQKGEVVGVIAAQSIGEPGTQLTLRTFHVGGVAGGTAVETNVVSKYEGRLEIDELRTVKGKNAAGEAIDIVISRQSEFRIVDPKTDIVLYTHNLPY
;
A
#
# COMPACT_ATOMS: atom_id res chain seq x y z
N ALA A 1 10.70 -19.99 -10.03
CA ALA A 1 11.34 -18.75 -10.43
C ALA A 1 11.98 -18.84 -11.83
N GLN A 2 12.63 -19.95 -12.19
CA GLN A 2 13.28 -20.11 -13.50
C GLN A 2 12.30 -20.13 -14.68
N ASP A 3 11.07 -20.54 -14.45
CA ASP A 3 10.04 -20.65 -15.50
C ASP A 3 9.29 -19.33 -15.74
N VAL A 4 9.49 -18.31 -14.91
CA VAL A 4 8.84 -17.01 -15.06
C VAL A 4 9.70 -16.11 -15.94
N ILE A 5 9.41 -16.18 -17.24
CA ILE A 5 10.11 -15.48 -18.30
C ILE A 5 9.10 -14.60 -19.03
N ILE A 6 9.55 -13.50 -19.62
CA ILE A 6 8.73 -12.69 -20.52
C ILE A 6 8.58 -13.45 -21.84
N ASN A 7 7.41 -14.03 -22.08
CA ASN A 7 7.14 -14.88 -23.23
C ASN A 7 6.55 -14.16 -24.43
N GLU A 8 5.73 -13.15 -24.16
CA GLU A 8 4.97 -12.42 -25.18
C GLU A 8 4.88 -10.94 -24.79
N GLU A 9 4.55 -10.10 -25.76
CA GLU A 9 4.42 -8.66 -25.51
C GLU A 9 3.11 -8.35 -24.77
N ASP A 10 2.02 -8.96 -25.16
CA ASP A 10 0.69 -8.70 -24.61
C ASP A 10 -0.15 -9.98 -24.54
N CYS A 11 -0.70 -10.31 -23.39
CA CYS A 11 -1.61 -11.44 -23.21
C CYS A 11 -3.09 -11.09 -23.48
N GLY A 12 -3.40 -9.81 -23.72
CA GLY A 12 -4.76 -9.35 -24.02
C GLY A 12 -5.73 -9.39 -22.83
N THR A 13 -5.25 -9.56 -21.58
CA THR A 13 -6.14 -9.61 -20.41
C THR A 13 -6.90 -8.30 -20.22
N LEU A 14 -8.16 -8.41 -19.83
CA LEU A 14 -9.02 -7.31 -19.41
C LEU A 14 -9.05 -7.14 -17.89
N ARG A 15 -8.24 -7.92 -17.16
CA ARG A 15 -8.12 -7.87 -15.71
C ARG A 15 -6.89 -7.08 -15.29
N GLY A 16 -7.03 -6.29 -14.25
CA GLY A 16 -5.95 -5.51 -13.67
C GLY A 16 -6.08 -5.37 -12.17
N LEU A 17 -5.29 -4.48 -11.61
CA LEU A 17 -5.34 -4.08 -10.22
C LEU A 17 -5.63 -2.58 -10.16
N THR A 18 -6.47 -2.20 -9.21
CA THR A 18 -6.69 -0.79 -8.88
C THR A 18 -5.56 -0.31 -7.97
N ALA A 19 -4.74 0.61 -8.46
CA ALA A 19 -3.70 1.26 -7.69
C ALA A 19 -4.26 2.52 -7.03
N THR A 20 -4.05 2.63 -5.71
CA THR A 20 -4.39 3.81 -4.90
C THR A 20 -3.18 4.20 -4.07
N ALA A 21 -3.10 5.44 -3.60
CA ALA A 21 -2.09 5.82 -2.62
C ALA A 21 -2.25 5.01 -1.32
N ILE A 22 -1.14 4.56 -0.74
CA ILE A 22 -1.17 3.87 0.56
C ILE A 22 -1.03 4.92 1.65
N LYS A 23 -2.08 5.04 2.45
CA LYS A 23 -2.14 5.93 3.62
C LYS A 23 -2.14 5.09 4.89
N ARG A 24 -1.45 5.54 5.92
CA ARG A 24 -1.46 4.97 7.26
C ARG A 24 -1.67 6.10 8.25
N ASN A 25 -2.83 6.13 8.93
CA ASN A 25 -3.18 7.16 9.91
C ASN A 25 -2.99 8.59 9.37
N ASP A 26 -3.50 8.98 8.23
CA ASP A 26 -3.33 10.27 7.54
C ASP A 26 -1.95 10.54 6.90
N ASP A 27 -0.93 9.76 7.21
CA ASP A 27 0.37 9.87 6.52
C ASP A 27 0.38 9.05 5.23
N VAL A 28 0.79 9.67 4.14
CA VAL A 28 0.98 8.98 2.86
C VAL A 28 2.29 8.21 2.92
N VAL A 29 2.20 6.88 3.05
CA VAL A 29 3.35 5.98 3.06
C VAL A 29 3.92 5.80 1.66
N GLN A 30 3.04 5.69 0.67
CA GLN A 30 3.42 5.55 -0.73
C GLN A 30 2.42 6.33 -1.60
N THR A 31 2.94 7.20 -2.45
CA THR A 31 2.11 8.04 -3.34
C THR A 31 1.50 7.20 -4.46
N LEU A 32 0.46 7.72 -5.11
CA LEU A 32 -0.08 7.10 -6.30
C LEU A 32 0.97 7.07 -7.41
N TYR A 33 1.78 8.14 -7.55
CA TYR A 33 2.90 8.22 -8.48
C TYR A 33 3.84 7.02 -8.38
N ASP A 34 4.34 6.72 -7.16
CA ASP A 34 5.29 5.62 -6.93
C ASP A 34 4.71 4.25 -7.29
N ARG A 35 3.39 4.09 -7.18
CA ARG A 35 2.72 2.83 -7.44
C ARG A 35 2.42 2.56 -8.91
N ILE A 36 2.22 3.63 -9.69
CA ILE A 36 1.85 3.51 -11.11
C ILE A 36 3.03 3.70 -12.05
N LEU A 37 4.11 4.32 -11.60
CA LEU A 37 5.30 4.58 -12.42
C LEU A 37 5.86 3.28 -13.03
N GLY A 38 6.05 3.28 -14.35
CA GLY A 38 6.56 2.12 -15.09
C GLY A 38 5.57 0.97 -15.22
N ARG A 39 4.31 1.14 -14.79
CA ARG A 39 3.23 0.19 -15.05
C ARG A 39 2.53 0.52 -16.35
N VAL A 40 1.72 -0.41 -16.83
CA VAL A 40 0.91 -0.24 -18.04
C VAL A 40 -0.54 0.00 -17.64
N ALA A 41 -1.16 1.03 -18.20
CA ALA A 41 -2.56 1.31 -17.95
C ALA A 41 -3.45 0.18 -18.52
N LEU A 42 -4.45 -0.24 -17.74
CA LEU A 42 -5.42 -1.24 -18.20
C LEU A 42 -6.45 -0.60 -19.13
N ASN A 43 -7.00 0.53 -18.70
CA ASN A 43 -7.99 1.33 -19.42
C ASN A 43 -7.47 2.73 -19.68
N ASP A 44 -8.16 3.50 -20.53
CA ASP A 44 -7.84 4.89 -20.73
C ASP A 44 -7.98 5.67 -19.42
N VAL A 45 -6.90 6.37 -19.03
CA VAL A 45 -6.89 7.24 -17.87
C VAL A 45 -7.33 8.64 -18.32
N ILE A 46 -8.51 9.03 -17.91
CA ILE A 46 -9.16 10.28 -18.33
C ILE A 46 -9.13 11.26 -17.15
N HIS A 47 -8.75 12.53 -17.44
CA HIS A 47 -8.80 13.59 -16.44
C HIS A 47 -10.28 13.92 -16.11
N PRO A 48 -10.73 13.81 -14.84
CA PRO A 48 -12.15 13.88 -14.52
C PRO A 48 -12.79 15.28 -14.75
N LEU A 49 -11.98 16.34 -14.75
CA LEU A 49 -12.48 17.70 -14.93
C LEU A 49 -12.39 18.16 -16.38
N THR A 50 -11.33 17.82 -17.12
CA THR A 50 -11.11 18.28 -18.50
C THR A 50 -11.63 17.30 -19.55
N GLY A 51 -11.81 16.02 -19.18
CA GLY A 51 -12.18 14.95 -20.11
C GLY A 51 -11.05 14.53 -21.06
N GLU A 52 -9.83 15.07 -20.88
CA GLU A 52 -8.67 14.71 -21.69
C GLU A 52 -8.12 13.35 -21.29
N VAL A 53 -7.67 12.58 -22.27
CA VAL A 53 -7.00 11.29 -22.05
C VAL A 53 -5.55 11.58 -21.68
N ILE A 54 -5.17 11.28 -20.42
CA ILE A 54 -3.79 11.43 -19.92
C ILE A 54 -2.92 10.27 -20.38
N CYS A 55 -3.45 9.05 -20.35
CA CYS A 55 -2.77 7.83 -20.77
C CYS A 55 -3.77 6.88 -21.44
N LYS A 56 -3.37 6.25 -22.55
CA LYS A 56 -4.21 5.28 -23.26
C LYS A 56 -4.07 3.88 -22.68
N ALA A 57 -5.10 3.08 -22.84
CA ALA A 57 -5.08 1.67 -22.49
C ALA A 57 -3.91 0.94 -23.18
N GLY A 58 -3.15 0.17 -22.41
CA GLY A 58 -2.00 -0.57 -22.92
C GLY A 58 -0.73 0.25 -23.13
N GLU A 59 -0.72 1.54 -22.74
CA GLU A 59 0.45 2.42 -22.77
C GLU A 59 1.19 2.40 -21.43
N GLU A 60 2.51 2.54 -21.47
CA GLU A 60 3.35 2.65 -20.28
C GLU A 60 3.15 4.01 -19.61
N ILE A 61 2.94 4.00 -18.30
CA ILE A 61 2.87 5.20 -17.47
C ILE A 61 4.30 5.67 -17.18
N THR A 62 4.75 6.63 -17.97
CA THR A 62 6.06 7.27 -17.82
C THR A 62 6.03 8.35 -16.73
N GLU A 63 7.21 8.89 -16.36
CA GLU A 63 7.33 9.95 -15.35
C GLU A 63 6.39 11.14 -15.60
N PRO A 64 6.34 11.76 -16.81
CA PRO A 64 5.46 12.91 -17.04
C PRO A 64 3.97 12.54 -16.96
N ILE A 65 3.61 11.33 -17.37
CA ILE A 65 2.22 10.83 -17.27
C ILE A 65 1.86 10.60 -15.81
N ALA A 66 2.73 9.97 -15.02
CA ALA A 66 2.52 9.72 -13.61
C ALA A 66 2.38 11.03 -12.80
N GLU A 67 3.20 12.05 -13.10
CA GLU A 67 3.06 13.39 -12.52
C GLU A 67 1.74 14.07 -12.88
N ALA A 68 1.31 13.95 -14.14
CA ALA A 68 0.02 14.50 -14.57
C ALA A 68 -1.15 13.83 -13.85
N ILE A 69 -1.09 12.51 -13.63
CA ILE A 69 -2.09 11.77 -12.87
C ILE A 69 -2.10 12.22 -11.40
N GLU A 70 -0.93 12.38 -10.76
CA GLU A 70 -0.85 12.80 -9.36
C GLU A 70 -1.34 14.23 -9.12
N LYS A 71 -1.12 15.13 -10.10
CA LYS A 71 -1.66 16.50 -10.05
C LYS A 71 -3.16 16.57 -10.34
N SER A 72 -3.74 15.52 -10.92
CA SER A 72 -5.17 15.42 -11.17
C SER A 72 -5.92 14.96 -9.91
N PRO A 73 -7.23 15.18 -9.80
CA PRO A 73 -8.04 14.72 -8.67
C PRO A 73 -8.35 13.19 -8.72
N LEU A 74 -7.54 12.40 -9.42
CA LEU A 74 -7.68 10.95 -9.51
C LEU A 74 -7.12 10.29 -8.24
N GLU A 75 -7.94 9.53 -7.56
CA GLU A 75 -7.55 8.78 -6.36
C GLU A 75 -7.08 7.36 -6.69
N SER A 76 -7.47 6.83 -7.83
CA SER A 76 -7.17 5.47 -8.25
C SER A 76 -6.96 5.35 -9.76
N VAL A 77 -6.10 4.42 -10.16
CA VAL A 77 -5.82 4.07 -11.55
C VAL A 77 -5.82 2.56 -11.71
N GLU A 78 -6.43 2.05 -12.77
CA GLU A 78 -6.39 0.62 -13.09
C GLU A 78 -5.14 0.32 -13.93
N ILE A 79 -4.29 -0.56 -13.39
CA ILE A 79 -3.02 -0.96 -14.01
C ILE A 79 -2.98 -2.45 -14.30
N ARG A 80 -2.19 -2.82 -15.31
CA ARG A 80 -1.86 -4.22 -15.60
C ARG A 80 -0.94 -4.79 -14.53
N SER A 81 -1.12 -6.07 -14.21
CA SER A 81 -0.33 -6.74 -13.16
C SER A 81 0.04 -8.17 -13.59
N VAL A 82 1.18 -8.65 -13.07
CA VAL A 82 1.60 -10.04 -13.23
C VAL A 82 0.62 -11.02 -12.56
N LEU A 83 -0.11 -10.56 -11.52
CA LEU A 83 -1.08 -11.39 -10.79
C LEU A 83 -2.33 -11.71 -11.61
N THR A 84 -2.65 -10.87 -12.59
CA THR A 84 -3.81 -11.01 -13.46
C THR A 84 -3.43 -11.35 -14.90
N CYS A 85 -2.15 -11.68 -15.14
CA CYS A 85 -1.65 -12.05 -16.46
C CYS A 85 -2.23 -13.40 -16.91
N GLU A 86 -2.73 -13.45 -18.14
CA GLU A 86 -3.33 -14.65 -18.75
C GLU A 86 -2.37 -15.39 -19.69
N SER A 87 -1.08 -15.05 -19.67
CA SER A 87 -0.04 -15.78 -20.41
C SER A 87 0.05 -17.23 -19.92
N ARG A 88 0.10 -18.18 -20.83
CA ARG A 88 0.12 -19.62 -20.51
C ARG A 88 1.41 -20.06 -19.80
N ARG A 89 2.53 -19.42 -20.11
CA ARG A 89 3.82 -19.67 -19.47
C ARG A 89 4.51 -18.34 -19.21
N GLY A 90 5.04 -18.16 -18.02
CA GLY A 90 5.67 -16.90 -17.64
C GLY A 90 4.67 -15.74 -17.56
N VAL A 91 5.07 -14.58 -18.00
CA VAL A 91 4.29 -13.34 -18.01
C VAL A 91 4.49 -12.57 -19.30
N CYS A 92 3.56 -11.71 -19.67
CA CYS A 92 3.72 -10.81 -20.80
C CYS A 92 4.40 -9.50 -20.38
N ALA A 93 5.03 -8.81 -21.34
CA ALA A 93 5.74 -7.56 -21.09
C ALA A 93 4.85 -6.46 -20.52
N LYS A 94 3.64 -6.29 -21.05
CA LYS A 94 2.69 -5.27 -20.58
C LYS A 94 2.20 -5.53 -19.16
N CYS A 95 2.02 -6.77 -18.73
CA CYS A 95 1.62 -7.09 -17.35
C CYS A 95 2.77 -6.91 -16.37
N TYR A 96 4.00 -7.12 -16.81
CA TYR A 96 5.18 -6.88 -15.99
C TYR A 96 5.51 -5.39 -15.89
N GLY A 97 5.56 -4.71 -17.04
CA GLY A 97 5.87 -3.29 -17.13
C GLY A 97 7.35 -3.01 -17.33
N ARG A 98 7.86 -1.98 -16.68
CA ARG A 98 9.23 -1.47 -16.81
C ARG A 98 10.25 -2.36 -16.07
N ASN A 99 11.39 -2.58 -16.70
CA ASN A 99 12.59 -3.10 -16.04
C ASN A 99 13.24 -1.96 -15.24
N LEU A 100 13.34 -2.13 -13.92
CA LEU A 100 13.84 -1.10 -13.00
C LEU A 100 15.32 -0.76 -13.20
N ALA A 101 16.12 -1.70 -13.74
CA ALA A 101 17.55 -1.47 -13.97
C ALA A 101 17.81 -0.60 -15.21
N THR A 102 17.00 -0.76 -16.26
CA THR A 102 17.17 -0.07 -17.54
C THR A 102 16.23 1.10 -17.74
N ALA A 103 15.21 1.24 -16.87
CA ALA A 103 14.11 2.19 -16.97
C ALA A 103 13.36 2.12 -18.33
N ARG A 104 13.28 0.93 -18.93
CA ARG A 104 12.58 0.66 -20.19
C ARG A 104 11.66 -0.52 -20.04
N MET A 105 10.64 -0.62 -20.89
CA MET A 105 9.79 -1.81 -20.96
C MET A 105 10.65 -3.07 -21.10
N VAL A 106 10.27 -4.11 -20.35
CA VAL A 106 10.94 -5.42 -20.42
C VAL A 106 10.86 -6.01 -21.83
N GLN A 107 11.90 -6.73 -22.21
CA GLN A 107 11.97 -7.40 -23.50
C GLN A 107 11.60 -8.87 -23.38
N LYS A 108 11.12 -9.44 -24.47
CA LYS A 108 10.85 -10.87 -24.55
C LYS A 108 12.15 -11.67 -24.31
N GLY A 109 12.05 -12.67 -23.45
CA GLY A 109 13.17 -13.52 -23.04
C GLY A 109 13.82 -13.11 -21.72
N GLU A 110 13.47 -11.97 -21.10
CA GLU A 110 13.97 -11.60 -19.77
C GLU A 110 13.46 -12.57 -18.70
N VAL A 111 14.37 -13.03 -17.83
CA VAL A 111 14.10 -14.02 -16.78
C VAL A 111 13.75 -13.30 -15.48
N VAL A 112 12.57 -12.72 -15.44
CA VAL A 112 12.11 -11.85 -14.34
C VAL A 112 11.90 -12.59 -13.02
N GLY A 113 11.56 -13.88 -13.09
CA GLY A 113 11.39 -14.69 -11.89
C GLY A 113 12.68 -14.93 -11.11
N VAL A 114 13.80 -15.09 -11.79
CA VAL A 114 15.12 -15.23 -11.13
C VAL A 114 15.54 -13.89 -10.51
N ILE A 115 15.31 -12.77 -11.22
CA ILE A 115 15.59 -11.43 -10.69
C ILE A 115 14.79 -11.18 -9.40
N ALA A 116 13.50 -11.52 -9.40
CA ALA A 116 12.67 -11.40 -8.21
C ALA A 116 13.15 -12.30 -7.07
N ALA A 117 13.50 -13.56 -7.36
CA ALA A 117 13.96 -14.50 -6.35
C ALA A 117 15.29 -14.04 -5.71
N GLN A 118 16.22 -13.51 -6.49
CA GLN A 118 17.47 -12.95 -5.99
C GLN A 118 17.26 -11.72 -5.13
N SER A 119 16.39 -10.81 -5.56
CA SER A 119 16.07 -9.57 -4.81
C SER A 119 15.37 -9.85 -3.47
N ILE A 120 14.60 -10.92 -3.38
CA ILE A 120 13.95 -11.36 -2.14
C ILE A 120 14.92 -12.17 -1.26
N GLY A 121 15.74 -13.02 -1.87
CA GLY A 121 16.59 -13.96 -1.16
C GLY A 121 17.84 -13.31 -0.55
N GLU A 122 18.43 -12.32 -1.20
CA GLU A 122 19.63 -11.66 -0.71
C GLU A 122 19.41 -11.00 0.67
N PRO A 123 18.44 -10.09 0.88
CA PRO A 123 18.20 -9.54 2.20
C PRO A 123 17.65 -10.56 3.19
N GLY A 124 16.97 -11.62 2.73
CA GLY A 124 16.50 -12.71 3.58
C GLY A 124 17.66 -13.43 4.29
N THR A 125 18.76 -13.68 3.61
CA THR A 125 19.95 -14.28 4.19
C THR A 125 20.58 -13.38 5.26
N GLN A 126 20.65 -12.07 5.01
CA GLN A 126 21.18 -11.10 5.97
C GLN A 126 20.29 -10.97 7.22
N LEU A 127 18.96 -11.01 7.07
CA LEU A 127 18.01 -10.99 8.18
C LEU A 127 18.13 -12.23 9.06
N THR A 128 18.30 -13.43 8.50
CA THR A 128 18.49 -14.67 9.28
C THR A 128 19.81 -14.66 10.05
N LEU A 129 20.89 -14.15 9.49
CA LEU A 129 22.16 -13.98 10.19
C LEU A 129 22.04 -13.00 11.37
N ARG A 130 21.27 -11.93 11.24
CA ARG A 130 21.02 -10.98 12.33
C ARG A 130 20.14 -11.55 13.43
N THR A 131 19.16 -12.38 13.11
CA THR A 131 18.27 -13.00 14.13
C THR A 131 18.97 -14.08 14.95
N PHE A 132 20.02 -14.72 14.44
CA PHE A 132 20.83 -15.65 15.23
C PHE A 132 21.74 -14.95 16.26
N HIS A 133 22.09 -13.68 16.05
CA HIS A 133 22.94 -12.91 16.97
C HIS A 133 22.20 -11.99 17.93
N VAL A 134 20.95 -11.68 17.65
CA VAL A 134 20.07 -10.88 18.54
C VAL A 134 18.97 -11.80 19.01
N GLY A 135 19.16 -12.38 20.19
CA GLY A 135 18.15 -13.24 20.80
C GLY A 135 16.77 -12.58 20.80
N GLY A 136 15.92 -13.08 19.95
CA GLY A 136 14.49 -13.13 20.08
C GLY A 136 13.72 -11.87 20.49
N VAL A 137 13.93 -10.73 19.84
CA VAL A 137 12.87 -9.73 19.79
C VAL A 137 12.56 -9.51 18.30
N ALA A 138 11.55 -10.21 17.81
CA ALA A 138 10.85 -9.77 16.62
C ALA A 138 10.53 -8.30 16.84
N GLY A 139 11.08 -7.42 15.99
CA GLY A 139 10.72 -6.02 16.01
C GLY A 139 9.23 -5.93 15.75
N GLY A 140 8.45 -5.97 16.83
CA GLY A 140 7.06 -5.55 16.77
C GLY A 140 7.10 -4.15 16.19
N THR A 141 6.32 -3.88 15.16
CA THR A 141 5.86 -2.54 14.85
C THR A 141 5.69 -1.86 16.20
N ALA A 142 6.38 -0.75 16.44
CA ALA A 142 6.18 0.03 17.63
C ALA A 142 4.69 0.31 17.69
N VAL A 143 3.97 -0.47 18.51
CA VAL A 143 2.57 -0.23 18.77
C VAL A 143 2.61 1.13 19.45
N GLU A 144 2.00 2.14 18.86
CA GLU A 144 1.85 3.43 19.52
C GLU A 144 1.17 3.13 20.86
N THR A 145 1.95 3.27 21.92
CA THR A 145 1.48 3.00 23.28
C THR A 145 0.57 4.11 23.80
N ASN A 146 0.55 5.25 23.12
CA ASN A 146 -0.26 6.41 23.47
C ASN A 146 -0.88 7.04 22.22
N VAL A 147 -2.15 7.38 22.30
CA VAL A 147 -2.82 8.20 21.30
C VAL A 147 -3.01 9.60 21.87
N VAL A 148 -2.45 10.60 21.20
CA VAL A 148 -2.56 11.99 21.61
C VAL A 148 -3.54 12.73 20.70
N SER A 149 -4.55 13.35 21.29
CA SER A 149 -5.49 14.17 20.54
C SER A 149 -4.81 15.43 20.00
N LYS A 150 -5.06 15.74 18.71
CA LYS A 150 -4.62 16.99 18.06
C LYS A 150 -5.62 18.14 18.26
N TYR A 151 -6.82 17.83 18.75
CA TYR A 151 -7.92 18.80 18.89
C TYR A 151 -8.42 18.84 20.32
N GLU A 152 -8.85 20.01 20.76
CA GLU A 152 -9.56 20.18 22.01
C GLU A 152 -11.04 19.83 21.80
N GLY A 153 -11.62 19.03 22.72
CA GLY A 153 -13.01 18.63 22.61
C GLY A 153 -13.43 17.63 23.66
N ARG A 154 -14.69 17.20 23.59
CA ARG A 154 -15.25 16.16 24.45
C ARG A 154 -14.90 14.79 23.87
N LEU A 155 -14.30 13.93 24.70
CA LEU A 155 -14.00 12.55 24.33
C LEU A 155 -15.27 11.69 24.48
N GLU A 156 -15.67 11.04 23.42
CA GLU A 156 -16.73 10.01 23.40
C GLU A 156 -16.13 8.69 22.95
N ILE A 157 -16.48 7.60 23.62
CA ILE A 157 -15.98 6.25 23.27
C ILE A 157 -17.18 5.35 23.11
N ASP A 158 -17.29 4.76 21.92
CA ASP A 158 -18.37 3.82 21.62
C ASP A 158 -17.95 2.38 21.94
N GLU A 159 -18.89 1.59 22.43
CA GLU A 159 -18.75 0.15 22.73
C GLU A 159 -17.54 -0.21 23.61
N LEU A 160 -17.19 0.66 24.55
CA LEU A 160 -16.08 0.42 25.47
C LEU A 160 -16.39 -0.72 26.45
N ARG A 161 -15.62 -1.79 26.36
CA ARG A 161 -15.62 -2.86 27.38
C ARG A 161 -14.26 -2.88 28.08
N THR A 162 -14.27 -2.70 29.38
CA THR A 162 -13.03 -2.66 30.18
C THR A 162 -13.06 -3.69 31.29
N VAL A 163 -11.87 -4.14 31.68
CA VAL A 163 -11.63 -4.96 32.87
C VAL A 163 -10.65 -4.21 33.76
N LYS A 164 -10.97 -4.13 35.05
CA LYS A 164 -10.07 -3.51 36.03
C LYS A 164 -8.83 -4.37 36.24
N GLY A 165 -7.68 -3.78 36.04
CA GLY A 165 -6.37 -4.41 36.25
C GLY A 165 -5.46 -3.52 37.09
N LYS A 166 -4.21 -3.95 37.26
CA LYS A 166 -3.16 -3.15 37.91
C LYS A 166 -1.98 -3.06 36.95
N ASN A 167 -1.38 -1.89 36.82
CA ASN A 167 -0.13 -1.75 36.05
C ASN A 167 1.07 -2.30 36.84
N ALA A 168 2.26 -2.29 36.23
CA ALA A 168 3.49 -2.75 36.86
C ALA A 168 3.87 -1.90 38.12
N ALA A 169 3.34 -0.69 38.25
CA ALA A 169 3.53 0.18 39.43
C ALA A 169 2.48 -0.06 40.52
N GLY A 170 1.50 -0.98 40.30
CA GLY A 170 0.45 -1.31 41.27
C GLY A 170 -0.77 -0.39 41.27
N GLU A 171 -0.84 0.56 40.34
CA GLU A 171 -1.96 1.49 40.19
C GLU A 171 -3.14 0.79 39.48
N ALA A 172 -4.37 1.14 39.88
CA ALA A 172 -5.56 0.63 39.24
C ALA A 172 -5.72 1.25 37.83
N ILE A 173 -5.84 0.39 36.83
CA ILE A 173 -6.05 0.79 35.44
C ILE A 173 -7.26 0.05 34.87
N ASP A 174 -7.92 0.65 33.89
CA ASP A 174 -8.96 0.02 33.10
C ASP A 174 -8.34 -0.48 31.78
N ILE A 175 -8.36 -1.80 31.59
CA ILE A 175 -7.82 -2.47 30.39
C ILE A 175 -8.95 -2.64 29.40
N VAL A 176 -8.79 -2.11 28.18
CA VAL A 176 -9.77 -2.26 27.10
C VAL A 176 -9.68 -3.66 26.51
N ILE A 177 -10.81 -4.38 26.46
CA ILE A 177 -10.91 -5.73 25.91
C ILE A 177 -11.77 -5.82 24.65
N SER A 178 -12.36 -4.72 24.21
CA SER A 178 -13.15 -4.68 22.99
C SER A 178 -12.26 -4.52 21.76
N ARG A 179 -12.61 -5.24 20.69
CA ARG A 179 -11.84 -5.22 19.41
C ARG A 179 -12.28 -4.14 18.43
N GLN A 180 -13.40 -3.48 18.69
CA GLN A 180 -14.06 -2.54 17.76
C GLN A 180 -14.45 -1.23 18.46
N SER A 181 -13.77 -0.85 19.54
CA SER A 181 -14.03 0.43 20.17
C SER A 181 -13.45 1.57 19.37
N GLU A 182 -14.27 2.56 19.10
CA GLU A 182 -13.86 3.82 18.49
C GLU A 182 -13.95 4.92 19.54
N PHE A 183 -12.97 5.83 19.56
CA PHE A 183 -13.11 7.08 20.27
C PHE A 183 -13.26 8.24 19.28
N ARG A 184 -14.06 9.21 19.68
CA ARG A 184 -14.32 10.42 18.91
C ARG A 184 -14.04 11.65 19.79
N ILE A 185 -13.47 12.65 19.16
CA ILE A 185 -13.34 13.98 19.75
C ILE A 185 -14.41 14.87 19.14
N VAL A 186 -15.31 15.37 19.97
CA VAL A 186 -16.47 16.17 19.56
C VAL A 186 -16.31 17.58 20.07
N ASP A 187 -16.57 18.57 19.22
CA ASP A 187 -16.60 19.97 19.64
C ASP A 187 -17.79 20.20 20.60
N PRO A 188 -17.56 20.65 21.82
CA PRO A 188 -18.61 20.82 22.82
C PRO A 188 -19.64 21.91 22.47
N LYS A 189 -19.36 22.77 21.48
CA LYS A 189 -20.24 23.86 21.07
C LYS A 189 -21.12 23.52 19.86
N THR A 190 -20.56 22.76 18.94
CA THR A 190 -21.21 22.47 17.64
C THR A 190 -21.66 21.02 17.51
N ASP A 191 -21.26 20.13 18.44
CA ASP A 191 -21.49 18.67 18.39
C ASP A 191 -20.93 18.02 17.09
N ILE A 192 -19.97 18.68 16.45
CA ILE A 192 -19.30 18.15 15.25
C ILE A 192 -18.15 17.24 15.67
N VAL A 193 -18.04 16.06 15.07
CA VAL A 193 -16.94 15.14 15.28
C VAL A 193 -15.70 15.70 14.58
N LEU A 194 -14.67 16.05 15.36
CA LEU A 194 -13.41 16.61 14.88
C LEU A 194 -12.38 15.53 14.55
N TYR A 195 -12.43 14.41 15.24
CA TYR A 195 -11.48 13.32 15.06
C TYR A 195 -12.07 11.98 15.50
N THR A 196 -11.81 10.93 14.74
CA THR A 196 -12.20 9.55 15.08
C THR A 196 -11.00 8.62 14.95
N HIS A 197 -10.82 7.73 15.89
CA HIS A 197 -9.75 6.73 15.84
C HIS A 197 -10.18 5.43 16.53
N ASN A 198 -9.69 4.29 15.99
CA ASN A 198 -9.94 2.99 16.58
C ASN A 198 -8.99 2.76 17.77
N LEU A 199 -9.54 2.30 18.88
CA LEU A 199 -8.72 1.94 20.05
C LEU A 199 -8.03 0.58 19.79
N PRO A 200 -6.70 0.53 19.78
CA PRO A 200 -5.99 -0.74 19.79
C PRO A 200 -6.22 -1.45 21.14
N TYR A 201 -6.40 -2.75 21.10
CA TYR A 201 -6.50 -3.59 22.31
C TYR A 201 -5.12 -4.14 22.66
#